data_3afab35e8d4b0e773bbf04eb6246b0ae
#
_entry.id   3afab35e8d4b0e773bbf04eb6246b0ae
#
_cell.length_a   1.000
_cell.length_b   1.000
_cell.length_c   1.000
_cell.angle_alpha   90.00
_cell.angle_beta   90.00
_cell.angle_gamma   90.00
#
_symmetry.space_group_name_H-M   'P 1'
#
loop_
_entity.id
_entity.type
_entity.pdbx_description
1 polymer ?
#
loop_
_entity_poly.entity_id
_entity_poly.type
_entity_poly.pdbx_seq_one_letter_code
_entity_poly.pdbx_strand_id
1 'polypeptide(L)'
;TGIRDLPPALPMILLAWLYILAVFGFVKQAAHRWFPQASAAAYLLTAAGAASGTQIYYLLHRPSVYEYAILCGATFVLWALWQWLCAANTPVNRRKALTFHLVFGSLCMALVAGCRPQMVLFAALALPILWPRYITEKRLCTRRGAGEAAAFILPVVLVAVGLMWYNAARFGSPFDFGANYNLTSNDMTRRGFAVGRIAPAAVNFLAGIPGVQTVFPYLTATRMQTNYMGLTITELYYGGAFACLPLLWGLAALPLARRRLGSRRDLRTVIRLVLVCTVALAVVDCQMAGMLYRYQSDWLGPLLLAAALAWLFAESVLQARPIPALTKALRTALPLAVLAGVCYNFCVYFAAEPQLMGQNPALYENVSRLVQ
;
A
#
# COMPACT_ATOMS: atom_id res chain seq x y z
N THR A 1 -1.20 -35.45 -11.95
CA THR A 1 -1.88 -34.24 -11.46
C THR A 1 -1.07 -33.53 -10.38
N GLY A 2 0.23 -33.21 -10.66
CA GLY A 2 1.19 -32.60 -9.73
C GLY A 2 0.90 -31.18 -9.27
N ILE A 3 -0.24 -30.59 -9.62
CA ILE A 3 -0.68 -29.25 -9.16
C ILE A 3 -1.31 -29.31 -7.75
N ARG A 4 -1.62 -30.49 -7.23
CA ARG A 4 -2.24 -30.64 -5.90
C ARG A 4 -1.30 -30.31 -4.73
N ASP A 5 0.00 -30.31 -4.96
CA ASP A 5 1.03 -30.18 -3.91
C ASP A 5 1.81 -28.86 -3.96
N LEU A 6 1.29 -27.83 -4.67
CA LEU A 6 1.94 -26.51 -4.66
C LEU A 6 1.83 -25.88 -3.26
N PRO A 7 2.97 -25.56 -2.61
CA PRO A 7 2.93 -24.92 -1.31
C PRO A 7 2.10 -23.62 -1.36
N PRO A 8 1.13 -23.42 -0.46
CA PRO A 8 0.29 -22.21 -0.45
C PRO A 8 1.10 -20.90 -0.35
N ALA A 9 2.29 -20.98 0.21
CA ALA A 9 3.19 -19.83 0.33
C ALA A 9 3.77 -19.35 -1.02
N LEU A 10 3.90 -20.23 -2.03
CA LEU A 10 4.58 -19.88 -3.27
C LEU A 10 3.91 -18.73 -4.05
N PRO A 11 2.58 -18.75 -4.29
CA PRO A 11 1.92 -17.61 -4.94
C PRO A 11 2.04 -16.31 -4.12
N MET A 12 2.03 -16.38 -2.78
CA MET A 12 2.21 -15.20 -1.93
C MET A 12 3.61 -14.62 -2.07
N ILE A 13 4.65 -15.46 -2.14
CA ILE A 13 6.02 -15.02 -2.39
C ILE A 13 6.12 -14.33 -3.76
N LEU A 14 5.50 -14.89 -4.79
CA LEU A 14 5.47 -14.26 -6.13
C LEU A 14 4.75 -12.89 -6.09
N LEU A 15 3.62 -12.79 -5.41
CA LEU A 15 2.92 -11.52 -5.21
C LEU A 15 3.76 -10.50 -4.45
N ALA A 16 4.51 -10.93 -3.43
CA ALA A 16 5.41 -10.06 -2.69
C ALA A 16 6.54 -9.52 -3.58
N TRP A 17 7.13 -10.36 -4.44
CA TRP A 17 8.10 -9.91 -5.44
C TRP A 17 7.50 -8.92 -6.43
N LEU A 18 6.30 -9.19 -6.93
CA LEU A 18 5.58 -8.26 -7.82
C LEU A 18 5.28 -6.92 -7.12
N TYR A 19 4.92 -6.96 -5.86
CA TYR A 19 4.73 -5.76 -5.04
C TYR A 19 6.02 -4.93 -4.95
N ILE A 20 7.14 -5.55 -4.56
CA ILE A 20 8.44 -4.89 -4.47
C ILE A 20 8.83 -4.27 -5.82
N LEU A 21 8.65 -5.02 -6.91
CA LEU A 21 8.91 -4.53 -8.26
C LEU A 21 8.07 -3.27 -8.59
N ALA A 22 6.80 -3.26 -8.21
CA ALA A 22 5.93 -2.12 -8.44
C ALA A 22 6.37 -0.88 -7.63
N VAL A 23 6.81 -1.05 -6.37
CA VAL A 23 7.36 0.03 -5.55
C VAL A 23 8.59 0.65 -6.22
N PHE A 24 9.58 -0.17 -6.59
CA PHE A 24 10.79 0.32 -7.27
C PHE A 24 10.45 0.98 -8.60
N GLY A 25 9.56 0.38 -9.39
CA GLY A 25 9.09 0.91 -10.66
C GLY A 25 8.41 2.27 -10.51
N PHE A 26 7.51 2.40 -9.54
CA PHE A 26 6.83 3.67 -9.26
C PHE A 26 7.83 4.75 -8.83
N VAL A 27 8.68 4.48 -7.84
CA VAL A 27 9.65 5.46 -7.33
C VAL A 27 10.63 5.89 -8.43
N LYS A 28 11.06 4.96 -9.31
CA LYS A 28 11.89 5.28 -10.48
C LYS A 28 11.17 6.26 -11.43
N GLN A 29 9.93 5.99 -11.77
CA GLN A 29 9.15 6.86 -12.66
C GLN A 29 8.85 8.22 -12.03
N ALA A 30 8.62 8.24 -10.72
CA ALA A 30 8.41 9.45 -9.95
C ALA A 30 9.69 10.31 -9.88
N ALA A 31 10.83 9.68 -9.63
CA ALA A 31 12.13 10.36 -9.64
C ALA A 31 12.39 10.99 -11.02
N HIS A 32 12.20 10.25 -12.10
CA HIS A 32 12.35 10.77 -13.46
C HIS A 32 11.42 11.96 -13.76
N ARG A 33 10.17 11.91 -13.29
CA ARG A 33 9.18 12.95 -13.56
C ARG A 33 9.36 14.20 -12.71
N TRP A 34 9.52 14.00 -11.41
CA TRP A 34 9.47 15.10 -10.43
C TRP A 34 10.82 15.46 -9.83
N PHE A 35 11.79 14.56 -9.87
CA PHE A 35 13.08 14.72 -9.20
C PHE A 35 14.26 14.27 -10.08
N PRO A 36 14.42 14.84 -11.30
CA PRO A 36 15.45 14.36 -12.25
C PRO A 36 16.88 14.54 -11.73
N GLN A 37 17.07 15.35 -10.69
CA GLN A 37 18.36 15.57 -10.04
C GLN A 37 18.57 14.68 -8.79
N ALA A 38 17.58 13.84 -8.43
CA ALA A 38 17.71 12.96 -7.28
C ALA A 38 18.91 12.01 -7.45
N SER A 39 19.67 11.81 -6.38
CA SER A 39 20.78 10.86 -6.39
C SER A 39 20.29 9.42 -6.51
N ALA A 40 21.10 8.56 -7.13
CA ALA A 40 20.79 7.12 -7.22
C ALA A 40 20.62 6.52 -5.81
N ALA A 41 21.43 6.98 -4.84
CA ALA A 41 21.33 6.52 -3.46
C ALA A 41 19.97 6.89 -2.82
N ALA A 42 19.50 8.13 -3.00
CA ALA A 42 18.20 8.56 -2.47
C ALA A 42 17.06 7.78 -3.11
N TYR A 43 17.10 7.57 -4.44
CA TYR A 43 16.14 6.74 -5.13
C TYR A 43 16.11 5.31 -4.57
N LEU A 44 17.27 4.65 -4.48
CA LEU A 44 17.35 3.26 -4.03
C LEU A 44 16.92 3.12 -2.56
N LEU A 45 17.36 4.03 -1.68
CA LEU A 45 17.00 4.00 -0.27
C LEU A 45 15.51 4.28 -0.05
N THR A 46 14.92 5.26 -0.74
CA THR A 46 13.49 5.54 -0.61
C THR A 46 12.63 4.40 -1.15
N ALA A 47 13.04 3.78 -2.27
CA ALA A 47 12.34 2.61 -2.83
C ALA A 47 12.48 1.40 -1.90
N ALA A 48 13.69 1.12 -1.40
CA ALA A 48 13.94 0.03 -0.44
C ALA A 48 13.16 0.25 0.86
N GLY A 49 13.15 1.48 1.40
CA GLY A 49 12.39 1.81 2.60
C GLY A 49 10.88 1.68 2.41
N ALA A 50 10.35 2.08 1.26
CA ALA A 50 8.94 1.91 0.94
C ALA A 50 8.58 0.41 0.74
N ALA A 51 9.46 -0.39 0.15
CA ALA A 51 9.25 -1.82 -0.02
C ALA A 51 9.38 -2.59 1.30
N SER A 52 10.37 -2.27 2.14
CA SER A 52 10.60 -2.94 3.40
C SER A 52 9.68 -2.49 4.53
N GLY A 53 9.16 -1.26 4.47
CA GLY A 53 8.24 -0.71 5.46
C GLY A 53 6.82 -1.24 5.36
N THR A 54 6.50 -2.09 4.38
CA THR A 54 5.16 -2.64 4.20
C THR A 54 4.89 -3.82 5.13
N GLN A 55 3.62 -4.15 5.33
CA GLN A 55 3.21 -5.32 6.10
C GLN A 55 3.17 -6.62 5.29
N ILE A 56 3.81 -6.65 4.12
CA ILE A 56 3.89 -7.88 3.30
C ILE A 56 4.47 -9.03 4.13
N TYR A 57 5.51 -8.77 4.90
CA TYR A 57 6.17 -9.77 5.73
C TYR A 57 5.22 -10.38 6.77
N TYR A 58 4.37 -9.55 7.37
CA TYR A 58 3.31 -10.03 8.25
C TYR A 58 2.29 -10.89 7.47
N LEU A 59 1.91 -10.49 6.25
CA LEU A 59 0.96 -11.28 5.44
C LEU A 59 1.55 -12.62 4.99
N LEU A 60 2.87 -12.69 4.76
CA LEU A 60 3.55 -13.92 4.32
C LEU A 60 3.62 -15.00 5.41
N HIS A 61 3.56 -14.65 6.69
CA HIS A 61 3.69 -15.64 7.77
C HIS A 61 2.48 -16.60 7.82
N ARG A 62 1.31 -16.18 7.31
CA ARG A 62 0.09 -16.97 7.31
C ARG A 62 -0.59 -16.95 5.94
N PRO A 63 -0.28 -17.89 5.04
CA PRO A 63 -0.92 -17.96 3.73
C PRO A 63 -2.37 -18.43 3.85
N SER A 64 -3.29 -17.52 4.14
CA SER A 64 -4.73 -17.75 4.19
C SER A 64 -5.46 -16.95 3.12
N VAL A 65 -6.73 -17.29 2.87
CA VAL A 65 -7.57 -16.61 1.88
C VAL A 65 -7.66 -15.10 2.12
N TYR A 66 -7.64 -14.67 3.40
CA TYR A 66 -7.73 -13.27 3.77
C TYR A 66 -6.43 -12.50 3.44
N GLU A 67 -5.28 -13.09 3.80
CA GLU A 67 -3.97 -12.51 3.54
C GLU A 67 -3.67 -12.47 2.04
N TYR A 68 -4.11 -13.49 1.29
CA TYR A 68 -4.07 -13.49 -0.18
C TYR A 68 -4.82 -12.32 -0.78
N ALA A 69 -6.08 -12.14 -0.39
CA ALA A 69 -6.92 -11.07 -0.92
C ALA A 69 -6.30 -9.68 -0.66
N ILE A 70 -5.73 -9.46 0.55
CA ILE A 70 -5.07 -8.22 0.91
C ILE A 70 -3.81 -8.00 0.07
N LEU A 71 -2.95 -9.00 -0.03
CA LEU A 71 -1.69 -8.90 -0.77
C LEU A 71 -1.93 -8.70 -2.28
N CYS A 72 -2.91 -9.40 -2.87
CA CYS A 72 -3.34 -9.19 -4.26
C CYS A 72 -3.82 -7.75 -4.47
N GLY A 73 -4.73 -7.26 -3.62
CA GLY A 73 -5.27 -5.90 -3.71
C GLY A 73 -4.16 -4.85 -3.62
N ALA A 74 -3.28 -4.97 -2.63
CA ALA A 74 -2.15 -4.06 -2.45
C ALA A 74 -1.20 -4.08 -3.65
N THR A 75 -0.86 -5.27 -4.17
CA THR A 75 -0.01 -5.43 -5.35
C THR A 75 -0.65 -4.77 -6.57
N PHE A 76 -1.93 -5.03 -6.84
CA PHE A 76 -2.62 -4.47 -7.99
C PHE A 76 -2.76 -2.95 -7.91
N VAL A 77 -3.01 -2.37 -6.72
CA VAL A 77 -2.99 -0.91 -6.54
C VAL A 77 -1.65 -0.33 -6.96
N LEU A 78 -0.52 -0.89 -6.48
CA LEU A 78 0.80 -0.36 -6.79
C LEU A 78 1.17 -0.52 -8.27
N TRP A 79 0.80 -1.65 -8.90
CA TRP A 79 0.96 -1.83 -10.33
C TRP A 79 0.15 -0.82 -11.13
N ALA A 80 -1.10 -0.56 -10.74
CA ALA A 80 -1.92 0.45 -11.40
C ALA A 80 -1.27 1.84 -11.32
N LEU A 81 -0.85 2.27 -10.13
CA LEU A 81 -0.19 3.56 -9.94
C LEU A 81 1.11 3.67 -10.72
N TRP A 82 1.93 2.63 -10.73
CA TRP A 82 3.16 2.58 -11.52
C TRP A 82 2.88 2.71 -13.01
N GLN A 83 1.95 1.92 -13.55
CA GLN A 83 1.62 1.93 -14.97
C GLN A 83 1.00 3.26 -15.40
N TRP A 84 0.14 3.86 -14.60
CA TRP A 84 -0.40 5.19 -14.91
C TRP A 84 0.68 6.27 -14.92
N LEU A 85 1.66 6.16 -14.03
CA LEU A 85 2.81 7.08 -14.04
C LEU A 85 3.71 6.83 -15.26
N CYS A 86 3.91 5.58 -15.68
CA CYS A 86 4.55 5.24 -16.96
C CYS A 86 3.78 5.85 -18.13
N ALA A 87 2.44 5.72 -18.15
CA ALA A 87 1.61 6.34 -19.19
C ALA A 87 1.79 7.86 -19.23
N ALA A 88 1.82 8.51 -18.05
CA ALA A 88 2.04 9.96 -17.96
C ALA A 88 3.43 10.40 -18.47
N ASN A 89 4.44 9.55 -18.34
CA ASN A 89 5.83 9.82 -18.76
C ASN A 89 6.13 9.36 -20.21
N THR A 90 5.27 8.52 -20.79
CA THR A 90 5.51 7.97 -22.15
C THR A 90 5.31 9.04 -23.22
N PRO A 91 6.26 9.28 -24.13
CA PRO A 91 6.08 10.21 -25.24
C PRO A 91 4.88 9.87 -26.13
N VAL A 92 4.22 10.90 -26.67
CA VAL A 92 2.98 10.77 -27.48
C VAL A 92 3.16 9.93 -28.75
N ASN A 93 4.38 9.89 -29.31
CA ASN A 93 4.73 9.11 -30.49
C ASN A 93 4.84 7.60 -30.21
N ARG A 94 5.08 7.19 -28.95
CA ARG A 94 5.15 5.77 -28.53
C ARG A 94 3.77 5.21 -28.18
N ARG A 95 2.87 5.19 -29.16
CA ARG A 95 1.45 4.84 -28.94
C ARG A 95 1.23 3.47 -28.31
N LYS A 96 1.89 2.42 -28.83
CA LYS A 96 1.73 1.04 -28.32
C LYS A 96 2.08 0.97 -26.83
N ALA A 97 3.19 1.57 -26.42
CA ALA A 97 3.60 1.61 -25.01
C ALA A 97 2.59 2.39 -24.14
N LEU A 98 2.14 3.55 -24.62
CA LEU A 98 1.14 4.36 -23.91
C LEU A 98 -0.16 3.57 -23.71
N THR A 99 -0.71 2.96 -24.78
CA THR A 99 -1.95 2.17 -24.69
C THR A 99 -1.75 0.98 -23.75
N PHE A 100 -0.61 0.28 -23.84
CA PHE A 100 -0.28 -0.80 -22.92
C PHE A 100 -0.33 -0.36 -21.45
N HIS A 101 0.33 0.76 -21.11
CA HIS A 101 0.34 1.28 -19.74
C HIS A 101 -1.06 1.68 -19.24
N LEU A 102 -1.88 2.28 -20.09
CA LEU A 102 -3.26 2.62 -19.75
C LEU A 102 -4.11 1.37 -19.50
N VAL A 103 -4.11 0.42 -20.43
CA VAL A 103 -4.87 -0.83 -20.33
C VAL A 103 -4.44 -1.63 -19.12
N PHE A 104 -3.14 -1.86 -18.97
CA PHE A 104 -2.61 -2.72 -17.91
C PHE A 104 -2.79 -2.09 -16.52
N GLY A 105 -2.56 -0.77 -16.39
CA GLY A 105 -2.81 -0.07 -15.13
C GLY A 105 -4.29 -0.09 -14.73
N SER A 106 -5.20 0.12 -15.69
CA SER A 106 -6.65 0.06 -15.42
C SER A 106 -7.14 -1.36 -15.16
N LEU A 107 -6.57 -2.37 -15.82
CA LEU A 107 -6.84 -3.77 -15.52
C LEU A 107 -6.44 -4.12 -14.08
N CYS A 108 -5.22 -3.74 -13.66
CA CYS A 108 -4.77 -3.94 -12.29
C CYS A 108 -5.74 -3.28 -11.29
N MET A 109 -6.12 -2.02 -11.51
CA MET A 109 -7.04 -1.32 -10.60
C MET A 109 -8.43 -1.95 -10.60
N ALA A 110 -8.92 -2.43 -11.73
CA ALA A 110 -10.21 -3.11 -11.80
C ALA A 110 -10.21 -4.43 -11.02
N LEU A 111 -9.12 -5.21 -11.09
CA LEU A 111 -8.96 -6.46 -10.35
C LEU A 111 -8.94 -6.25 -8.82
N VAL A 112 -8.58 -5.05 -8.34
CA VAL A 112 -8.67 -4.70 -6.91
C VAL A 112 -10.08 -4.89 -6.38
N ALA A 113 -11.12 -4.60 -7.20
CA ALA A 113 -12.53 -4.76 -6.79
C ALA A 113 -12.88 -6.20 -6.41
N GLY A 114 -12.27 -7.20 -7.07
CA GLY A 114 -12.45 -8.61 -6.74
C GLY A 114 -11.63 -9.10 -5.55
N CYS A 115 -10.63 -8.32 -5.11
CA CYS A 115 -9.76 -8.67 -3.99
C CYS A 115 -10.14 -7.93 -2.70
N ARG A 116 -10.10 -6.59 -2.77
CA ARG A 116 -10.33 -5.64 -1.66
C ARG A 116 -11.06 -4.41 -2.19
N PRO A 117 -12.40 -4.44 -2.31
CA PRO A 117 -13.18 -3.39 -2.97
C PRO A 117 -12.92 -1.97 -2.45
N GLN A 118 -12.71 -1.82 -1.14
CA GLN A 118 -12.42 -0.52 -0.54
C GLN A 118 -11.13 0.13 -1.06
N MET A 119 -10.13 -0.65 -1.46
CA MET A 119 -8.87 -0.12 -2.00
C MET A 119 -9.03 0.50 -3.41
N VAL A 120 -10.15 0.27 -4.10
CA VAL A 120 -10.49 0.94 -5.38
C VAL A 120 -10.51 2.46 -5.21
N LEU A 121 -10.66 2.98 -4.00
CA LEU A 121 -10.55 4.41 -3.70
C LEU A 121 -9.24 5.02 -4.25
N PHE A 122 -8.16 4.26 -4.31
CA PHE A 122 -6.90 4.71 -4.92
C PHE A 122 -6.98 4.92 -6.44
N ALA A 123 -8.07 4.50 -7.11
CA ALA A 123 -8.31 4.84 -8.52
C ALA A 123 -8.39 6.36 -8.74
N ALA A 124 -8.78 7.11 -7.71
CA ALA A 124 -8.80 8.57 -7.75
C ALA A 124 -7.42 9.17 -8.07
N LEU A 125 -6.31 8.46 -7.81
CA LEU A 125 -4.95 8.90 -8.13
C LEU A 125 -4.67 8.95 -9.65
N ALA A 126 -5.47 8.27 -10.47
CA ALA A 126 -5.40 8.42 -11.92
C ALA A 126 -5.61 9.88 -12.35
N LEU A 127 -6.50 10.60 -11.64
CA LEU A 127 -6.82 11.99 -11.95
C LEU A 127 -5.57 12.89 -11.92
N PRO A 128 -4.86 13.09 -10.80
CA PRO A 128 -3.71 13.99 -10.77
C PRO A 128 -2.52 13.47 -11.60
N ILE A 129 -2.35 12.15 -11.75
CA ILE A 129 -1.27 11.56 -12.55
C ILE A 129 -1.47 11.83 -14.04
N LEU A 130 -2.70 11.67 -14.54
CA LEU A 130 -3.02 11.78 -15.96
C LEU A 130 -3.56 13.17 -16.36
N TRP A 131 -3.96 14.00 -15.40
CA TRP A 131 -4.54 15.33 -15.62
C TRP A 131 -3.75 16.23 -16.55
N PRO A 132 -2.42 16.39 -16.37
CA PRO A 132 -1.66 17.27 -17.25
C PRO A 132 -1.81 16.88 -18.73
N ARG A 133 -1.73 15.60 -19.02
CA ARG A 133 -1.80 15.07 -20.39
C ARG A 133 -3.19 15.18 -21.00
N TYR A 134 -4.23 14.80 -20.25
CA TYR A 134 -5.56 14.60 -20.83
C TYR A 134 -6.45 15.84 -20.71
N ILE A 135 -6.30 16.61 -19.65
CA ILE A 135 -7.14 17.77 -19.37
C ILE A 135 -6.42 19.06 -19.75
N THR A 136 -5.21 19.31 -19.21
CA THR A 136 -4.49 20.55 -19.46
C THR A 136 -4.10 20.71 -20.94
N GLU A 137 -3.60 19.63 -21.57
CA GLU A 137 -3.26 19.59 -22.99
C GLU A 137 -4.49 19.38 -23.91
N LYS A 138 -5.70 19.33 -23.33
CA LYS A 138 -6.99 19.11 -24.03
C LYS A 138 -7.01 17.87 -24.93
N ARG A 139 -6.21 16.85 -24.59
CA ARG A 139 -6.03 15.66 -25.41
C ARG A 139 -7.31 14.81 -25.49
N LEU A 140 -8.13 14.78 -24.43
CA LEU A 140 -9.43 14.11 -24.43
C LEU A 140 -10.35 14.57 -25.57
N CYS A 141 -10.26 15.82 -25.99
CA CYS A 141 -11.07 16.37 -27.08
C CYS A 141 -10.59 15.94 -28.48
N THR A 142 -9.54 15.13 -28.56
CA THR A 142 -9.03 14.61 -29.85
C THR A 142 -9.51 13.18 -30.09
N ARG A 143 -9.69 12.77 -31.36
CA ARG A 143 -10.03 11.38 -31.73
C ARG A 143 -9.06 10.37 -31.12
N ARG A 144 -7.78 10.73 -31.00
CA ARG A 144 -6.75 9.87 -30.40
C ARG A 144 -6.94 9.77 -28.87
N GLY A 145 -7.17 10.88 -28.21
CA GLY A 145 -7.42 10.89 -26.76
C GLY A 145 -8.69 10.15 -26.38
N ALA A 146 -9.73 10.20 -27.22
CA ALA A 146 -10.92 9.37 -27.03
C ALA A 146 -10.59 7.85 -27.11
N GLY A 147 -9.73 7.42 -28.08
CA GLY A 147 -9.25 6.05 -28.15
C GLY A 147 -8.42 5.62 -26.94
N GLU A 148 -7.58 6.54 -26.41
CA GLU A 148 -6.80 6.29 -25.18
C GLU A 148 -7.72 6.22 -23.93
N ALA A 149 -8.76 7.06 -23.86
CA ALA A 149 -9.76 7.00 -22.81
C ALA A 149 -10.56 5.69 -22.89
N ALA A 150 -10.93 5.23 -24.08
CA ALA A 150 -11.57 3.93 -24.26
C ALA A 150 -10.64 2.78 -23.81
N ALA A 151 -9.35 2.84 -24.13
CA ALA A 151 -8.34 1.87 -23.67
C ALA A 151 -8.19 1.86 -22.14
N PHE A 152 -8.34 3.01 -21.48
CA PHE A 152 -8.33 3.13 -20.02
C PHE A 152 -9.61 2.56 -19.40
N ILE A 153 -10.78 2.80 -20.00
CA ILE A 153 -12.09 2.40 -19.41
C ILE A 153 -12.41 0.93 -19.68
N LEU A 154 -12.07 0.40 -20.85
CA LEU A 154 -12.45 -0.93 -21.30
C LEU A 154 -12.11 -2.05 -20.29
N PRO A 155 -10.90 -2.14 -19.72
CA PRO A 155 -10.58 -3.16 -18.73
C PRO A 155 -11.47 -3.08 -17.48
N VAL A 156 -11.83 -1.87 -17.05
CA VAL A 156 -12.70 -1.65 -15.90
C VAL A 156 -14.10 -2.20 -16.18
N VAL A 157 -14.65 -1.91 -17.36
CA VAL A 157 -15.96 -2.43 -17.78
C VAL A 157 -15.95 -3.94 -17.88
N LEU A 158 -14.93 -4.53 -18.51
CA LEU A 158 -14.82 -5.98 -18.67
C LEU A 158 -14.75 -6.71 -17.32
N VAL A 159 -13.94 -6.23 -16.38
CA VAL A 159 -13.84 -6.81 -15.04
C VAL A 159 -15.14 -6.61 -14.27
N ALA A 160 -15.76 -5.43 -14.33
CA ALA A 160 -17.04 -5.18 -13.68
C ALA A 160 -18.12 -6.12 -14.18
N VAL A 161 -18.28 -6.27 -15.50
CA VAL A 161 -19.23 -7.20 -16.11
C VAL A 161 -18.93 -8.64 -15.69
N GLY A 162 -17.64 -9.05 -15.68
CA GLY A 162 -17.25 -10.39 -15.24
C GLY A 162 -17.61 -10.66 -13.77
N LEU A 163 -17.36 -9.69 -12.87
CA LEU A 163 -17.75 -9.80 -11.45
C LEU A 163 -19.26 -9.84 -11.28
N MET A 164 -20.00 -8.99 -11.99
CA MET A 164 -21.46 -8.98 -11.94
C MET A 164 -22.06 -10.30 -12.45
N TRP A 165 -21.52 -10.84 -13.54
CA TRP A 165 -21.91 -12.15 -14.04
C TRP A 165 -21.63 -13.27 -13.04
N TYR A 166 -20.42 -13.28 -12.46
CA TYR A 166 -20.03 -14.25 -11.43
C TYR A 166 -20.96 -14.18 -10.21
N ASN A 167 -21.27 -12.97 -9.73
CA ASN A 167 -22.17 -12.77 -8.61
C ASN A 167 -23.59 -13.25 -8.93
N ALA A 168 -24.11 -12.92 -10.11
CA ALA A 168 -25.44 -13.38 -10.56
C ALA A 168 -25.51 -14.90 -10.63
N ALA A 169 -24.48 -15.55 -11.18
CA ALA A 169 -24.42 -17.01 -11.30
C ALA A 169 -24.29 -17.70 -9.94
N ARG A 170 -23.61 -17.09 -8.97
CA ARG A 170 -23.34 -17.69 -7.66
C ARG A 170 -24.40 -17.37 -6.60
N PHE A 171 -24.90 -16.14 -6.60
CA PHE A 171 -25.77 -15.61 -5.54
C PHE A 171 -27.16 -15.18 -6.04
N GLY A 172 -27.43 -15.33 -7.35
CA GLY A 172 -28.72 -14.95 -7.95
C GLY A 172 -28.87 -13.43 -8.20
N SER A 173 -27.90 -12.60 -7.84
CA SER A 173 -27.93 -11.17 -8.08
C SER A 173 -26.54 -10.63 -8.47
N PRO A 174 -26.42 -9.76 -9.48
CA PRO A 174 -25.15 -9.18 -9.90
C PRO A 174 -24.52 -8.28 -8.84
N PHE A 175 -25.31 -7.79 -7.87
CA PHE A 175 -24.86 -6.90 -6.80
C PHE A 175 -24.72 -7.58 -5.43
N ASP A 176 -24.96 -8.89 -5.34
CA ASP A 176 -24.72 -9.66 -4.13
C ASP A 176 -23.27 -10.18 -4.13
N PHE A 177 -22.46 -9.70 -3.20
CA PHE A 177 -21.08 -10.11 -3.02
C PHE A 177 -20.92 -11.22 -1.97
N GLY A 178 -21.98 -11.92 -1.64
CA GLY A 178 -21.96 -13.08 -0.75
C GLY A 178 -21.88 -12.76 0.73
N ALA A 179 -22.15 -11.52 1.15
CA ALA A 179 -22.12 -11.14 2.55
C ALA A 179 -23.09 -11.95 3.42
N ASN A 180 -24.25 -12.33 2.84
CA ASN A 180 -25.28 -13.14 3.50
C ASN A 180 -24.87 -14.62 3.70
N TYR A 181 -23.85 -15.08 2.99
CA TYR A 181 -23.40 -16.48 3.01
C TYR A 181 -22.10 -16.66 3.81
N ASN A 182 -21.69 -15.62 4.54
CA ASN A 182 -20.45 -15.66 5.30
C ASN A 182 -20.65 -16.39 6.63
N LEU A 183 -19.98 -17.53 6.80
CA LEU A 183 -20.03 -18.37 8.00
C LEU A 183 -19.17 -17.79 9.16
N THR A 184 -19.21 -16.49 9.35
CA THR A 184 -18.57 -15.84 10.49
C THR A 184 -19.52 -15.71 11.67
N SER A 185 -19.00 -15.66 12.89
CA SER A 185 -19.78 -15.36 14.11
C SER A 185 -20.42 -13.97 14.12
N ASN A 186 -20.02 -13.09 13.20
CA ASN A 186 -20.52 -11.73 13.07
C ASN A 186 -21.49 -11.63 11.89
N ASP A 187 -22.65 -11.02 12.12
CA ASP A 187 -23.58 -10.68 11.03
C ASP A 187 -22.97 -9.59 10.15
N MET A 188 -22.51 -9.99 8.96
CA MET A 188 -21.85 -9.11 7.99
C MET A 188 -22.84 -8.22 7.23
N THR A 189 -24.14 -8.45 7.37
CA THR A 189 -25.20 -7.71 6.67
C THR A 189 -25.69 -6.49 7.46
N ARG A 190 -25.51 -6.47 8.78
CA ARG A 190 -26.00 -5.44 9.70
C ARG A 190 -24.86 -4.62 10.33
N ARG A 191 -23.90 -4.20 9.52
CA ARG A 191 -22.79 -3.38 10.01
C ARG A 191 -23.23 -1.94 10.18
N GLY A 192 -23.18 -1.46 11.43
CA GLY A 192 -23.37 -0.04 11.77
C GLY A 192 -22.07 0.74 11.72
N PHE A 193 -22.18 2.05 11.60
CA PHE A 193 -21.05 2.98 11.77
C PHE A 193 -20.90 3.36 13.24
N ALA A 194 -19.78 3.00 13.85
CA ALA A 194 -19.48 3.26 15.26
C ALA A 194 -18.40 4.35 15.38
N VAL A 195 -18.82 5.61 15.59
CA VAL A 195 -17.91 6.78 15.69
C VAL A 195 -16.87 6.58 16.79
N GLY A 196 -17.24 5.96 17.93
CA GLY A 196 -16.34 5.71 19.04
C GLY A 196 -15.13 4.83 18.74
N ARG A 197 -15.12 4.14 17.59
CA ARG A 197 -13.99 3.31 17.14
C ARG A 197 -12.91 4.11 16.40
N ILE A 198 -13.22 5.29 15.89
CA ILE A 198 -12.31 6.08 15.04
C ILE A 198 -11.08 6.52 15.83
N ALA A 199 -11.26 7.09 17.03
CA ALA A 199 -10.15 7.58 17.83
C ALA A 199 -9.20 6.45 18.31
N PRO A 200 -9.68 5.34 18.90
CA PRO A 200 -8.83 4.19 19.20
C PRO A 200 -8.12 3.62 17.97
N ALA A 201 -8.81 3.53 16.83
CA ALA A 201 -8.22 3.05 15.59
C ALA A 201 -7.10 3.98 15.09
N ALA A 202 -7.32 5.29 15.10
CA ALA A 202 -6.31 6.26 14.70
C ALA A 202 -5.07 6.17 15.59
N VAL A 203 -5.24 6.08 16.92
CA VAL A 203 -4.11 5.91 17.84
C VAL A 203 -3.35 4.63 17.52
N ASN A 204 -4.03 3.50 17.40
CA ASN A 204 -3.37 2.21 17.18
C ASN A 204 -2.75 2.10 15.78
N PHE A 205 -3.49 2.45 14.73
CA PHE A 205 -2.98 2.37 13.35
C PHE A 205 -1.79 3.33 13.09
N LEU A 206 -1.74 4.46 13.78
CA LEU A 206 -0.71 5.46 13.52
C LEU A 206 0.39 5.48 14.57
N ALA A 207 0.06 5.43 15.87
CA ALA A 207 0.97 5.71 16.99
C ALA A 207 1.14 4.55 17.97
N GLY A 208 0.41 3.44 17.81
CA GLY A 208 0.50 2.31 18.73
C GLY A 208 1.92 1.81 18.88
N ILE A 209 2.34 1.51 20.10
CA ILE A 209 3.67 0.97 20.40
C ILE A 209 3.53 -0.54 20.59
N PRO A 210 4.34 -1.37 19.91
CA PRO A 210 4.34 -2.82 20.14
C PRO A 210 4.86 -3.14 21.53
N GLY A 211 4.53 -4.30 22.06
CA GLY A 211 5.20 -4.84 23.23
C GLY A 211 6.68 -5.11 22.92
N VAL A 212 7.57 -4.87 23.87
CA VAL A 212 9.01 -5.11 23.73
C VAL A 212 9.44 -6.17 24.77
N GLN A 213 10.29 -7.08 24.35
CA GLN A 213 10.88 -8.11 25.20
C GLN A 213 12.39 -8.21 24.99
N THR A 214 13.10 -8.80 25.97
CA THR A 214 14.57 -8.89 25.96
C THR A 214 15.10 -10.09 25.15
N VAL A 215 14.22 -11.03 24.80
CA VAL A 215 14.57 -12.22 24.01
C VAL A 215 14.00 -12.12 22.60
N PHE A 216 14.62 -12.84 21.65
CA PHE A 216 14.11 -12.93 20.28
C PHE A 216 12.64 -13.42 20.27
N PRO A 217 11.76 -12.82 19.46
CA PRO A 217 11.98 -11.85 18.38
C PRO A 217 11.97 -10.36 18.82
N TYR A 218 12.18 -10.04 20.07
CA TYR A 218 12.28 -8.70 20.66
C TYR A 218 10.98 -7.90 20.67
N LEU A 219 10.00 -8.29 19.88
CA LEU A 219 8.66 -7.71 19.83
C LEU A 219 7.62 -8.72 20.29
N THR A 220 6.57 -8.22 20.94
CA THR A 220 5.37 -8.98 21.26
C THR A 220 4.13 -8.24 20.78
N ALA A 221 3.05 -8.99 20.53
CA ALA A 221 1.77 -8.40 20.26
C ALA A 221 1.21 -7.69 21.49
N THR A 222 0.70 -6.49 21.31
CA THR A 222 -0.21 -5.86 22.27
C THR A 222 -1.62 -6.40 22.02
N ARG A 223 -2.33 -6.72 23.08
CA ARG A 223 -3.75 -7.13 23.03
C ARG A 223 -4.63 -5.91 23.16
N MET A 224 -5.54 -5.73 22.25
CA MET A 224 -6.54 -4.68 22.30
C MET A 224 -7.92 -5.30 22.30
N GLN A 225 -8.77 -4.85 23.20
CA GLN A 225 -10.18 -5.23 23.23
C GLN A 225 -11.02 -4.11 22.64
N THR A 226 -11.84 -4.46 21.64
CA THR A 226 -12.78 -3.54 21.02
C THR A 226 -14.18 -4.13 21.05
N ASN A 227 -15.18 -3.31 21.40
CA ASN A 227 -16.57 -3.69 21.30
C ASN A 227 -17.12 -3.31 19.93
N TYR A 228 -17.74 -4.26 19.26
CA TYR A 228 -18.42 -4.05 18.00
C TYR A 228 -19.70 -4.87 17.93
N MET A 229 -20.84 -4.20 17.75
CA MET A 229 -22.16 -4.82 17.69
C MET A 229 -22.47 -5.75 18.88
N GLY A 230 -22.07 -5.37 20.08
CA GLY A 230 -22.28 -6.15 21.30
C GLY A 230 -21.28 -7.29 21.53
N LEU A 231 -20.32 -7.49 20.63
CA LEU A 231 -19.26 -8.49 20.78
C LEU A 231 -17.95 -7.82 21.18
N THR A 232 -17.26 -8.40 22.16
CA THR A 232 -15.88 -8.02 22.51
C THR A 232 -14.93 -8.81 21.63
N ILE A 233 -14.17 -8.10 20.79
CA ILE A 233 -13.16 -8.67 19.92
C ILE A 233 -11.79 -8.36 20.52
N THR A 234 -10.98 -9.39 20.77
CA THR A 234 -9.56 -9.23 21.15
C THR A 234 -8.70 -9.32 19.91
N GLU A 235 -7.94 -8.26 19.65
CA GLU A 235 -7.08 -8.14 18.47
C GLU A 235 -5.61 -8.10 18.90
N LEU A 236 -4.76 -8.77 18.12
CA LEU A 236 -3.32 -8.74 18.28
C LEU A 236 -2.76 -7.62 17.40
N TYR A 237 -1.87 -6.82 17.96
CA TYR A 237 -1.35 -5.63 17.33
C TYR A 237 0.16 -5.50 17.55
N TYR A 238 0.90 -5.17 16.48
CA TYR A 238 2.38 -5.16 16.50
C TYR A 238 2.96 -3.75 16.35
N GLY A 239 2.14 -2.72 16.37
CA GLY A 239 2.56 -1.33 16.36
C GLY A 239 1.97 -0.48 15.23
N GLY A 240 1.95 0.83 15.45
CA GLY A 240 1.42 1.84 14.54
C GLY A 240 2.41 2.25 13.47
N ALA A 241 1.90 2.67 12.31
CA ALA A 241 2.70 2.99 11.15
C ALA A 241 3.76 4.06 11.43
N PHE A 242 3.39 5.20 12.05
CA PHE A 242 4.34 6.27 12.35
C PHE A 242 5.27 5.97 13.53
N ALA A 243 4.84 5.14 14.48
CA ALA A 243 5.68 4.73 15.60
C ALA A 243 6.80 3.78 15.16
N CYS A 244 6.49 2.87 14.22
CA CYS A 244 7.37 1.75 13.86
C CYS A 244 8.10 1.92 12.52
N LEU A 245 7.64 2.85 11.66
CA LEU A 245 8.18 3.06 10.32
C LEU A 245 8.69 4.48 10.12
N PRO A 246 9.93 4.80 10.52
CA PRO A 246 10.48 6.16 10.48
C PRO A 246 10.55 6.76 9.07
N LEU A 247 10.47 5.94 8.00
CA LEU A 247 10.35 6.47 6.64
C LEU A 247 9.16 7.43 6.50
N LEU A 248 8.05 7.18 7.21
CA LEU A 248 6.85 8.02 7.18
C LEU A 248 7.09 9.43 7.76
N TRP A 249 8.10 9.62 8.60
CA TRP A 249 8.45 10.94 9.15
C TRP A 249 8.91 11.91 8.06
N GLY A 250 9.34 11.42 6.90
CA GLY A 250 9.60 12.26 5.73
C GLY A 250 8.41 13.13 5.32
N LEU A 251 7.17 12.71 5.61
CA LEU A 251 5.97 13.49 5.36
C LEU A 251 5.96 14.83 6.15
N ALA A 252 6.65 14.90 7.29
CA ALA A 252 6.79 16.13 8.06
C ALA A 252 7.60 17.21 7.32
N ALA A 253 8.38 16.86 6.31
CA ALA A 253 9.08 17.84 5.47
C ALA A 253 8.14 18.64 4.55
N LEU A 254 6.96 18.12 4.25
CA LEU A 254 6.01 18.74 3.31
C LEU A 254 5.48 20.11 3.76
N PRO A 255 5.04 20.31 5.02
CA PRO A 255 4.65 21.62 5.52
C PRO A 255 5.78 22.64 5.49
N LEU A 256 6.99 22.21 5.85
CA LEU A 256 8.20 23.08 5.90
C LEU A 256 8.58 23.60 4.52
N ALA A 257 8.34 22.82 3.49
CA ALA A 257 8.65 23.16 2.11
C ALA A 257 7.42 23.60 1.29
N ARG A 258 6.31 23.97 1.94
CA ARG A 258 5.00 24.26 1.33
C ARG A 258 5.08 25.23 0.15
N ARG A 259 5.88 26.31 0.24
CA ARG A 259 6.03 27.29 -0.84
C ARG A 259 6.61 26.68 -2.12
N ARG A 260 7.58 25.79 -2.00
CA ARG A 260 8.23 25.12 -3.13
C ARG A 260 7.38 23.98 -3.70
N LEU A 261 6.70 23.25 -2.84
CA LEU A 261 5.72 22.25 -3.25
C LEU A 261 4.54 22.91 -3.98
N GLY A 262 4.24 24.20 -3.67
CA GLY A 262 3.19 24.98 -4.31
C GLY A 262 3.34 25.10 -5.82
N SER A 263 4.57 25.18 -6.35
CA SER A 263 4.86 25.26 -7.78
C SER A 263 4.65 23.94 -8.53
N ARG A 264 4.63 22.79 -7.83
CA ARG A 264 4.45 21.43 -8.39
C ARG A 264 3.04 20.92 -8.07
N ARG A 265 2.04 21.43 -8.78
CA ARG A 265 0.62 21.15 -8.49
C ARG A 265 0.27 19.68 -8.58
N ASP A 266 0.74 18.96 -9.60
CA ASP A 266 0.49 17.54 -9.81
C ASP A 266 1.03 16.67 -8.65
N LEU A 267 2.30 16.84 -8.28
CA LEU A 267 2.92 16.13 -7.16
C LEU A 267 2.17 16.39 -5.85
N ARG A 268 1.87 17.67 -5.58
CA ARG A 268 1.13 18.08 -4.38
C ARG A 268 -0.24 17.42 -4.31
N THR A 269 -0.94 17.36 -5.45
CA THR A 269 -2.27 16.75 -5.51
C THR A 269 -2.19 15.24 -5.34
N VAL A 270 -1.20 14.57 -5.93
CA VAL A 270 -0.94 13.12 -5.71
C VAL A 270 -0.74 12.84 -4.23
N ILE A 271 0.18 13.55 -3.56
CA ILE A 271 0.46 13.33 -2.14
C ILE A 271 -0.78 13.58 -1.27
N ARG A 272 -1.50 14.70 -1.51
CA ARG A 272 -2.71 15.01 -0.75
C ARG A 272 -3.78 13.95 -0.91
N LEU A 273 -3.99 13.49 -2.14
CA LEU A 273 -5.02 12.49 -2.42
C LEU A 273 -4.65 11.13 -1.82
N VAL A 274 -3.36 10.76 -1.82
CA VAL A 274 -2.91 9.57 -1.07
C VAL A 274 -3.26 9.70 0.41
N LEU A 275 -2.96 10.84 1.04
CA LEU A 275 -3.27 11.06 2.46
C LEU A 275 -4.78 11.00 2.73
N VAL A 276 -5.59 11.61 1.88
CA VAL A 276 -7.06 11.56 1.99
C VAL A 276 -7.57 10.13 1.85
N CYS A 277 -7.12 9.39 0.82
CA CYS A 277 -7.51 8.00 0.63
C CYS A 277 -7.05 7.11 1.79
N THR A 278 -5.84 7.33 2.33
CA THR A 278 -5.33 6.62 3.51
C THR A 278 -6.24 6.81 4.72
N VAL A 279 -6.61 8.06 5.03
CA VAL A 279 -7.50 8.35 6.16
C VAL A 279 -8.88 7.73 5.94
N ALA A 280 -9.44 7.88 4.74
CA ALA A 280 -10.75 7.31 4.41
C ALA A 280 -10.75 5.78 4.54
N LEU A 281 -9.71 5.10 4.02
CA LEU A 281 -9.58 3.64 4.15
C LEU A 281 -9.37 3.20 5.59
N ALA A 282 -8.51 3.87 6.36
CA ALA A 282 -8.33 3.55 7.78
C ALA A 282 -9.65 3.66 8.57
N VAL A 283 -10.48 4.67 8.25
CA VAL A 283 -11.83 4.80 8.83
C VAL A 283 -12.75 3.67 8.37
N VAL A 284 -12.77 3.33 7.09
CA VAL A 284 -13.57 2.22 6.58
C VAL A 284 -13.15 0.90 7.24
N ASP A 285 -11.86 0.61 7.29
CA ASP A 285 -11.33 -0.64 7.84
C ASP A 285 -11.68 -0.80 9.33
N CYS A 286 -11.58 0.27 10.14
CA CYS A 286 -11.95 0.19 11.55
C CYS A 286 -13.46 -0.01 11.76
N GLN A 287 -14.31 0.25 10.76
CA GLN A 287 -15.75 0.00 10.81
C GLN A 287 -16.14 -1.40 10.33
N MET A 288 -15.29 -2.06 9.56
CA MET A 288 -15.64 -3.32 8.91
C MET A 288 -15.66 -4.53 9.86
N ALA A 289 -14.57 -4.79 10.57
CA ALA A 289 -14.48 -5.97 11.44
C ALA A 289 -13.47 -5.80 12.57
N GLY A 290 -13.18 -4.58 12.99
CA GLY A 290 -12.20 -4.33 14.02
C GLY A 290 -10.93 -3.65 13.53
N MET A 291 -9.93 -3.58 14.41
CA MET A 291 -8.68 -2.89 14.14
C MET A 291 -7.55 -3.90 13.92
N LEU A 292 -7.82 -4.95 13.13
CA LEU A 292 -6.84 -5.99 12.85
C LEU A 292 -5.58 -5.40 12.21
N TYR A 293 -4.43 -5.83 12.70
CA TYR A 293 -3.13 -5.35 12.23
C TYR A 293 -2.96 -5.44 10.71
N ARG A 294 -3.45 -6.53 10.08
CA ARG A 294 -3.40 -6.73 8.62
C ARG A 294 -4.11 -5.64 7.81
N TYR A 295 -5.08 -4.90 8.39
CA TYR A 295 -5.80 -3.85 7.67
C TYR A 295 -4.94 -2.61 7.38
N GLN A 296 -3.83 -2.42 8.10
CA GLN A 296 -2.86 -1.40 7.70
C GLN A 296 -2.32 -1.64 6.29
N SER A 297 -2.26 -2.88 5.82
CA SER A 297 -1.79 -3.22 4.48
C SER A 297 -2.65 -2.62 3.36
N ASP A 298 -3.93 -2.31 3.63
CA ASP A 298 -4.84 -1.76 2.64
C ASP A 298 -4.45 -0.34 2.18
N TRP A 299 -3.78 0.43 3.04
CA TRP A 299 -3.42 1.82 2.78
C TRP A 299 -1.93 2.15 2.97
N LEU A 300 -1.17 1.30 3.64
CA LEU A 300 0.22 1.58 4.00
C LEU A 300 1.14 1.68 2.78
N GLY A 301 0.95 0.84 1.76
CA GLY A 301 1.76 0.88 0.54
C GLY A 301 1.75 2.25 -0.15
N PRO A 302 0.60 2.77 -0.57
CA PRO A 302 0.51 4.12 -1.13
C PRO A 302 1.00 5.22 -0.19
N LEU A 303 0.79 5.09 1.13
CA LEU A 303 1.31 6.05 2.12
C LEU A 303 2.85 6.06 2.16
N LEU A 304 3.49 4.89 2.09
CA LEU A 304 4.94 4.77 2.01
C LEU A 304 5.49 5.33 0.69
N LEU A 305 4.76 5.18 -0.43
CA LEU A 305 5.12 5.87 -1.67
C LEU A 305 5.06 7.40 -1.50
N ALA A 306 4.03 7.93 -0.83
CA ALA A 306 3.96 9.36 -0.54
C ALA A 306 5.12 9.82 0.36
N ALA A 307 5.54 9.02 1.33
CA ALA A 307 6.72 9.29 2.16
C ALA A 307 8.00 9.27 1.32
N ALA A 308 8.18 8.29 0.43
CA ALA A 308 9.31 8.24 -0.50
C ALA A 308 9.38 9.50 -1.38
N LEU A 309 8.24 9.96 -1.91
CA LEU A 309 8.15 11.22 -2.65
C LEU A 309 8.53 12.42 -1.79
N ALA A 310 8.17 12.43 -0.50
CA ALA A 310 8.52 13.50 0.42
C ALA A 310 10.03 13.54 0.72
N TRP A 311 10.68 12.38 0.89
CA TRP A 311 12.13 12.30 1.04
C TRP A 311 12.86 12.78 -0.22
N LEU A 312 12.47 12.33 -1.41
CA LEU A 312 13.03 12.80 -2.68
C LEU A 312 12.82 14.31 -2.87
N PHE A 313 11.66 14.82 -2.47
CA PHE A 313 11.37 16.24 -2.49
C PHE A 313 12.29 17.02 -1.55
N ALA A 314 12.49 16.57 -0.31
CA ALA A 314 13.41 17.18 0.65
C ALA A 314 14.84 17.19 0.11
N GLU A 315 15.33 16.09 -0.47
CA GLU A 315 16.63 16.04 -1.13
C GLU A 315 16.73 17.08 -2.25
N SER A 316 15.74 17.15 -3.15
CA SER A 316 15.74 18.09 -4.27
C SER A 316 15.77 19.55 -3.82
N VAL A 317 15.15 19.86 -2.69
CA VAL A 317 15.17 21.20 -2.07
C VAL A 317 16.56 21.54 -1.54
N LEU A 318 17.21 20.58 -0.87
CA LEU A 318 18.54 20.76 -0.31
C LEU A 318 19.64 20.78 -1.37
N GLN A 319 19.45 20.09 -2.49
CA GLN A 319 20.36 20.20 -3.64
C GLN A 319 20.30 21.59 -4.28
N ALA A 320 19.10 22.18 -4.40
CA ALA A 320 18.92 23.51 -4.97
C ALA A 320 19.44 24.65 -4.04
N ARG A 321 19.37 24.44 -2.72
CA ARG A 321 19.91 25.36 -1.70
C ARG A 321 20.51 24.56 -0.55
N PRO A 322 21.80 24.24 -0.61
CA PRO A 322 22.44 23.43 0.41
C PRO A 322 22.46 24.13 1.77
N ILE A 323 21.96 23.42 2.77
CA ILE A 323 22.13 23.75 4.18
C ILE A 323 22.95 22.58 4.76
N PRO A 324 24.26 22.75 5.01
CA PRO A 324 25.16 21.63 5.30
C PRO A 324 24.68 20.70 6.41
N ALA A 325 24.23 21.26 7.53
CA ALA A 325 23.72 20.49 8.66
C ALA A 325 22.48 19.66 8.29
N LEU A 326 21.52 20.26 7.56
CA LEU A 326 20.28 19.59 7.18
C LEU A 326 20.52 18.55 6.08
N THR A 327 21.45 18.81 5.16
CA THR A 327 21.85 17.84 4.14
C THR A 327 22.53 16.63 4.78
N LYS A 328 23.40 16.84 5.77
CA LYS A 328 24.01 15.75 6.54
C LYS A 328 22.95 14.97 7.31
N ALA A 329 22.05 15.67 8.00
CA ALA A 329 20.96 15.04 8.75
C ALA A 329 20.07 14.17 7.84
N LEU A 330 19.66 14.67 6.67
CA LEU A 330 18.86 13.92 5.71
C LEU A 330 19.59 12.65 5.23
N ARG A 331 20.87 12.79 4.85
CA ARG A 331 21.68 11.67 4.35
C ARG A 331 21.94 10.60 5.42
N THR A 332 21.91 10.95 6.69
CA THR A 332 22.03 10.00 7.80
C THR A 332 20.68 9.41 8.20
N ALA A 333 19.64 10.24 8.26
CA ALA A 333 18.32 9.82 8.71
C ALA A 333 17.63 8.83 7.75
N LEU A 334 17.80 9.00 6.43
CA LEU A 334 17.17 8.12 5.46
C LEU A 334 17.65 6.66 5.55
N PRO A 335 18.96 6.35 5.54
CA PRO A 335 19.44 4.98 5.73
C PRO A 335 19.02 4.39 7.07
N LEU A 336 19.04 5.17 8.15
CA LEU A 336 18.59 4.73 9.47
C LEU A 336 17.09 4.41 9.49
N ALA A 337 16.28 5.23 8.84
CA ALA A 337 14.84 4.98 8.70
C ALA A 337 14.55 3.69 7.92
N VAL A 338 15.32 3.41 6.87
CA VAL A 338 15.23 2.17 6.10
C VAL A 338 15.62 0.98 6.97
N LEU A 339 16.77 1.05 7.64
CA LEU A 339 17.26 -0.01 8.51
C LEU A 339 16.27 -0.31 9.64
N ALA A 340 15.74 0.72 10.30
CA ALA A 340 14.74 0.55 11.35
C ALA A 340 13.47 -0.14 10.82
N GLY A 341 12.99 0.22 9.64
CA GLY A 341 11.85 -0.45 9.00
C GLY A 341 12.11 -1.92 8.69
N VAL A 342 13.31 -2.25 8.19
CA VAL A 342 13.74 -3.64 7.92
C VAL A 342 13.79 -4.44 9.22
N CYS A 343 14.48 -3.92 10.24
CA CYS A 343 14.61 -4.59 11.55
C CYS A 343 13.24 -4.81 12.21
N TYR A 344 12.38 -3.78 12.17
CA TYR A 344 11.03 -3.88 12.70
C TYR A 344 10.22 -4.98 12.02
N ASN A 345 10.17 -5.00 10.68
CA ASN A 345 9.40 -6.01 9.96
C ASN A 345 10.01 -7.42 10.09
N PHE A 346 11.31 -7.53 10.20
CA PHE A 346 11.97 -8.79 10.55
C PHE A 346 11.49 -9.30 11.91
N CYS A 347 11.50 -8.46 12.94
CA CYS A 347 10.99 -8.83 14.25
C CYS A 347 9.50 -9.19 14.23
N VAL A 348 8.68 -8.41 13.52
CA VAL A 348 7.24 -8.69 13.37
C VAL A 348 6.98 -10.03 12.71
N TYR A 349 7.73 -10.40 11.67
CA TYR A 349 7.58 -11.68 10.98
C TYR A 349 7.74 -12.88 11.94
N PHE A 350 8.70 -12.80 12.87
CA PHE A 350 8.93 -13.85 13.86
C PHE A 350 8.02 -13.73 15.09
N ALA A 351 7.55 -12.52 15.43
CA ALA A 351 6.62 -12.27 16.53
C ALA A 351 5.17 -12.60 16.18
N ALA A 352 4.83 -12.56 14.89
CA ALA A 352 3.48 -12.73 14.40
C ALA A 352 3.02 -14.18 14.52
N GLU A 353 2.59 -14.54 15.70
CA GLU A 353 2.06 -15.82 16.13
C GLU A 353 3.08 -16.95 16.36
N PRO A 354 2.77 -17.85 17.30
CA PRO A 354 3.54 -19.06 17.55
C PRO A 354 3.50 -20.06 16.37
N GLN A 355 2.83 -19.74 15.25
CA GLN A 355 2.71 -20.64 14.10
C GLN A 355 4.06 -20.94 13.45
N LEU A 356 4.95 -19.97 13.29
CA LEU A 356 6.27 -20.25 12.74
C LEU A 356 7.09 -21.12 13.69
N MET A 357 7.01 -20.85 15.00
CA MET A 357 7.64 -21.67 16.02
C MET A 357 7.07 -23.09 16.06
N GLY A 358 5.77 -23.26 15.79
CA GLY A 358 5.12 -24.58 15.72
C GLY A 358 5.32 -25.31 14.40
N GLN A 359 5.35 -24.58 13.27
CA GLN A 359 5.46 -25.16 11.93
C GLN A 359 6.91 -25.44 11.51
N ASN A 360 7.85 -24.60 11.92
CA ASN A 360 9.26 -24.75 11.61
C ASN A 360 10.15 -24.32 12.80
N PRO A 361 10.15 -25.10 13.90
CA PRO A 361 10.92 -24.78 15.10
C PRO A 361 12.43 -24.68 14.82
N ALA A 362 12.95 -25.50 13.91
CA ALA A 362 14.37 -25.48 13.55
C ALA A 362 14.78 -24.13 12.93
N LEU A 363 13.97 -23.57 12.04
CA LEU A 363 14.22 -22.24 11.47
C LEU A 363 14.21 -21.18 12.57
N TYR A 364 13.19 -21.20 13.43
CA TYR A 364 13.05 -20.25 14.52
C TYR A 364 14.27 -20.29 15.46
N GLU A 365 14.67 -21.47 15.89
CA GLU A 365 15.82 -21.66 16.77
C GLU A 365 17.14 -21.22 16.10
N ASN A 366 17.36 -21.60 14.84
CA ASN A 366 18.58 -21.22 14.13
C ASN A 366 18.69 -19.69 14.00
N VAL A 367 17.60 -18.99 13.64
CA VAL A 367 17.60 -17.53 13.56
C VAL A 367 17.75 -16.91 14.95
N SER A 368 17.08 -17.45 15.96
CA SER A 368 17.23 -16.98 17.35
C SER A 368 18.67 -17.03 17.81
N ARG A 369 19.41 -18.14 17.54
CA ARG A 369 20.83 -18.27 17.88
C ARG A 369 21.77 -17.31 17.14
N LEU A 370 21.37 -16.87 15.93
CA LEU A 370 22.17 -15.92 15.14
C LEU A 370 22.03 -14.48 15.60
N VAL A 371 20.94 -14.14 16.28
CA VAL A 371 20.62 -12.76 16.68
C VAL A 371 20.62 -12.53 18.20
N GLN A 372 20.83 -13.57 19.00
CA GLN A 372 21.16 -13.50 20.42
C GLN A 372 22.66 -13.34 20.61
#